data_1a2ee6e1f621e7acde8b6a9808cb25b0
#
_entry.id   1a2ee6e1f621e7acde8b6a9808cb25b0
#
_cell.length_a   1.000
_cell.length_b   1.000
_cell.length_c   1.000
_cell.angle_alpha   90.00
_cell.angle_beta   90.00
_cell.angle_gamma   90.00
#
_symmetry.space_group_name_H-M   'P 1'
#
loop_
_entity.id
_entity.type
_entity.pdbx_description
1 polymer ?
#
loop_
_entity_poly.entity_id
_entity_poly.type
_entity_poly.pdbx_seq_one_letter_code
_entity_poly.pdbx_strand_id
1 'polypeptide(L)'
;EKARDIGNLIDTNLNNLKNKYPNQIKEIRGTGCLQGIIFYSGPEIIKKIITLIPSELTNDERFVNKLITSSVISILYSEFKILTSLGQNRDICLWISPSLVVNKDEVEYFFNSLDKTLSYGIIKLITKFIKNKFIK
;
A
#
# COMPACT_ATOMS: atom_id res chain seq x y z
N GLU A 1 -10.41 -25.39 -0.31
CA GLU A 1 -11.42 -24.90 0.66
C GLU A 1 -10.80 -23.84 1.57
N LYS A 2 -9.67 -24.12 2.20
CA LYS A 2 -8.94 -23.15 3.02
C LYS A 2 -8.49 -21.93 2.21
N ALA A 3 -8.01 -22.14 0.98
CA ALA A 3 -7.60 -21.03 0.09
C ALA A 3 -8.79 -20.13 -0.29
N ARG A 4 -9.96 -20.71 -0.46
CA ARG A 4 -11.17 -19.94 -0.75
C ARG A 4 -11.58 -19.07 0.45
N ASP A 5 -11.52 -19.62 1.64
CA ASP A 5 -11.86 -18.90 2.88
C ASP A 5 -10.91 -17.74 3.12
N ILE A 6 -9.62 -17.96 2.91
CA ILE A 6 -8.59 -16.91 3.03
C ILE A 6 -8.81 -15.85 1.93
N GLY A 7 -9.09 -16.26 0.69
CA GLY A 7 -9.40 -15.33 -0.39
C GLY A 7 -10.61 -14.45 -0.09
N ASN A 8 -11.67 -15.03 0.44
CA ASN A 8 -12.87 -14.28 0.84
C ASN A 8 -12.56 -13.29 1.98
N LEU A 9 -11.73 -13.69 2.92
CA LEU A 9 -11.31 -12.83 4.02
C LEU A 9 -10.49 -11.64 3.49
N ILE A 10 -9.60 -11.89 2.56
CA ILE A 10 -8.82 -10.84 1.90
C ILE A 10 -9.74 -9.87 1.14
N ASP A 11 -10.69 -10.39 0.34
CA ASP A 11 -11.66 -9.57 -0.38
C ASP A 11 -12.43 -8.65 0.55
N THR A 12 -12.96 -9.20 1.64
CA THR A 12 -13.73 -8.44 2.62
C THR A 12 -12.90 -7.31 3.23
N ASN A 13 -11.68 -7.63 3.65
CA ASN A 13 -10.78 -6.65 4.26
C ASN A 13 -10.35 -5.56 3.27
N LEU A 14 -10.08 -5.92 2.01
CA LEU A 14 -9.70 -4.95 0.98
C LEU A 14 -10.85 -3.98 0.68
N ASN A 15 -12.07 -4.50 0.57
CA ASN A 15 -13.24 -3.66 0.35
C ASN A 15 -13.48 -2.71 1.52
N ASN A 16 -13.31 -3.20 2.73
CA ASN A 16 -13.44 -2.37 3.95
C ASN A 16 -12.39 -1.26 3.96
N LEU A 17 -11.14 -1.57 3.61
CA LEU A 17 -10.06 -0.57 3.54
C LEU A 17 -10.33 0.47 2.45
N LYS A 18 -10.79 0.04 1.28
CA LYS A 18 -11.13 0.97 0.20
C LYS A 18 -12.24 1.92 0.62
N ASN A 19 -13.24 1.42 1.32
CA ASN A 19 -14.34 2.24 1.82
C ASN A 19 -13.87 3.21 2.91
N LYS A 20 -12.91 2.79 3.75
CA LYS A 20 -12.35 3.63 4.81
C LYS A 20 -11.39 4.68 4.27
N TYR A 21 -10.62 4.35 3.23
CA TYR A 21 -9.61 5.23 2.65
C TYR A 21 -9.87 5.48 1.14
N PRO A 22 -11.05 6.02 0.79
CA PRO A 22 -11.42 6.19 -0.63
C PRO A 22 -10.54 7.21 -1.35
N ASN A 23 -9.88 8.11 -0.62
CA ASN A 23 -8.99 9.11 -1.20
C ASN A 23 -7.54 8.62 -1.34
N GLN A 24 -7.21 7.46 -0.78
CA GLN A 24 -5.88 6.87 -0.86
C GLN A 24 -5.84 5.66 -1.78
N ILE A 25 -6.83 4.78 -1.69
CA ILE A 25 -6.92 3.57 -2.51
C ILE A 25 -7.75 3.85 -3.74
N LYS A 26 -7.10 3.80 -4.91
CA LYS A 26 -7.74 4.02 -6.20
C LYS A 26 -8.49 2.78 -6.68
N GLU A 27 -7.82 1.62 -6.63
CA GLU A 27 -8.33 0.39 -7.22
C GLU A 27 -7.76 -0.83 -6.52
N ILE A 28 -8.55 -1.90 -6.48
CA ILE A 28 -8.11 -3.22 -6.04
C ILE A 28 -8.21 -4.14 -7.25
N ARG A 29 -7.12 -4.85 -7.57
CA ARG A 29 -7.05 -5.79 -8.70
C ARG A 29 -6.76 -7.20 -8.23
N GLY A 30 -7.22 -8.17 -9.03
CA GLY A 30 -6.98 -9.58 -8.77
C GLY A 30 -8.14 -10.25 -8.07
N THR A 31 -7.96 -11.52 -7.76
CA THR A 31 -8.98 -12.35 -7.11
C THR A 31 -8.33 -13.35 -6.17
N GLY A 32 -9.10 -13.83 -5.20
CA GLY A 32 -8.63 -14.86 -4.28
C GLY A 32 -7.45 -14.39 -3.45
N CYS A 33 -6.40 -15.22 -3.42
CA CYS A 33 -5.22 -14.95 -2.62
C CYS A 33 -4.18 -14.10 -3.33
N LEU A 34 -4.40 -13.72 -4.59
CA LEU A 34 -3.48 -12.86 -5.33
C LEU A 34 -4.19 -11.57 -5.71
N GLN A 35 -3.93 -10.52 -4.96
CA GLN A 35 -4.55 -9.22 -5.15
C GLN A 35 -3.55 -8.09 -5.04
N GLY A 36 -3.88 -6.94 -5.64
CA GLY A 36 -3.03 -5.76 -5.62
C GLY A 36 -3.81 -4.51 -5.28
N ILE A 37 -3.18 -3.60 -4.57
CA ILE A 37 -3.74 -2.29 -4.23
C ILE A 37 -3.01 -1.23 -5.05
N ILE A 38 -3.78 -0.41 -5.78
CA ILE A 38 -3.26 0.75 -6.50
C ILE A 38 -3.67 2.00 -5.72
N PHE A 39 -2.68 2.81 -5.34
CA PHE A 39 -2.91 4.05 -4.62
C PHE A 39 -3.08 5.23 -5.58
N TYR A 40 -3.82 6.24 -5.15
CA TYR A 40 -3.95 7.47 -5.92
C TYR A 40 -2.62 8.21 -6.02
N SER A 41 -2.33 8.74 -7.21
CA SER A 41 -1.12 9.53 -7.49
C SER A 41 -1.42 10.77 -8.35
N GLY A 42 -2.69 11.13 -8.44
CA GLY A 42 -3.14 12.25 -9.28
C GLY A 42 -2.83 13.63 -8.72
N PRO A 43 -3.29 14.70 -9.39
CA PRO A 43 -2.95 16.09 -9.06
C PRO A 43 -3.21 16.47 -7.61
N GLU A 44 -4.27 15.96 -7.01
CA GLU A 44 -4.60 16.27 -5.60
C GLU A 44 -3.56 15.74 -4.62
N ILE A 45 -3.01 14.57 -4.93
CA ILE A 45 -1.94 13.99 -4.13
C ILE A 45 -0.62 14.73 -4.36
N ILE A 46 -0.34 15.09 -5.61
CA ILE A 46 0.85 15.85 -5.98
C ILE A 46 0.90 17.17 -5.22
N LYS A 47 -0.22 17.89 -5.15
CA LYS A 47 -0.32 19.15 -4.38
C LYS A 47 0.09 18.97 -2.93
N LYS A 48 -0.24 17.85 -2.32
CA LYS A 48 0.09 17.57 -0.91
C LYS A 48 1.57 17.29 -0.68
N ILE A 49 2.25 16.74 -1.68
CA ILE A 49 3.64 16.25 -1.50
C ILE A 49 4.68 17.10 -2.23
N ILE A 50 4.27 18.13 -2.95
CA ILE A 50 5.15 18.95 -3.79
C ILE A 50 6.29 19.61 -3.00
N THR A 51 6.07 19.87 -1.72
CA THR A 51 7.10 20.43 -0.84
C THR A 51 8.12 19.40 -0.36
N LEU A 52 7.82 18.12 -0.53
CA LEU A 52 8.64 17.02 -0.02
C LEU A 52 9.58 16.41 -1.07
N ILE A 53 9.27 16.61 -2.35
CA ILE A 53 10.03 16.03 -3.46
C ILE A 53 10.33 17.10 -4.51
N PRO A 54 11.42 16.94 -5.31
CA PRO A 54 11.74 17.88 -6.39
C PRO A 54 10.61 18.02 -7.40
N SER A 55 10.38 19.25 -7.85
CA SER A 55 9.27 19.57 -8.74
C SER A 55 9.30 18.82 -10.08
N GLU A 56 10.50 18.54 -10.58
CA GLU A 56 10.66 17.77 -11.83
C GLU A 56 10.07 16.35 -11.71
N LEU A 57 10.13 15.77 -10.52
CA LEU A 57 9.64 14.41 -10.27
C LEU A 57 8.14 14.36 -10.00
N THR A 58 7.53 15.47 -9.60
CA THR A 58 6.08 15.51 -9.33
C THR A 58 5.24 15.47 -10.60
N ASN A 59 5.83 15.73 -11.76
CA ASN A 59 5.14 15.65 -13.04
C ASN A 59 4.98 14.22 -13.56
N ASP A 60 5.67 13.26 -12.95
CA ASP A 60 5.59 11.85 -13.33
C ASP A 60 4.69 11.10 -12.33
N GLU A 61 3.44 10.84 -12.74
CA GLU A 61 2.47 10.11 -11.92
C GLU A 61 2.97 8.72 -11.53
N ARG A 62 3.71 8.05 -12.41
CA ARG A 62 4.25 6.73 -12.15
C ARG A 62 5.30 6.79 -11.02
N PHE A 63 6.14 7.82 -11.04
CA PHE A 63 7.11 8.05 -9.96
C PHE A 63 6.40 8.30 -8.63
N VAL A 64 5.39 9.16 -8.63
CA VAL A 64 4.62 9.49 -7.42
C VAL A 64 3.93 8.25 -6.87
N ASN A 65 3.31 7.45 -7.73
CA ASN A 65 2.67 6.20 -7.34
C ASN A 65 3.68 5.23 -6.73
N LYS A 66 4.84 5.09 -7.36
CA LYS A 66 5.91 4.23 -6.85
C LYS A 66 6.42 4.71 -5.49
N LEU A 67 6.54 6.01 -5.30
CA LEU A 67 6.95 6.61 -4.04
C LEU A 67 5.95 6.30 -2.91
N ILE A 68 4.66 6.47 -3.17
CA ILE A 68 3.60 6.20 -2.20
C ILE A 68 3.59 4.70 -1.84
N THR A 69 3.60 3.84 -2.84
CA THR A 69 3.57 2.38 -2.64
C THR A 69 4.81 1.91 -1.87
N SER A 70 5.98 2.41 -2.23
CA SER A 70 7.23 2.10 -1.53
C SER A 70 7.23 2.59 -0.09
N SER A 71 6.60 3.73 0.17
CA SER A 71 6.44 4.26 1.54
C SER A 71 5.60 3.33 2.39
N VAL A 72 4.49 2.83 1.86
CA VAL A 72 3.63 1.86 2.55
C VAL A 72 4.40 0.57 2.83
N ILE A 73 5.11 0.04 1.84
CA ILE A 73 5.93 -1.17 1.98
C ILE A 73 6.98 -1.00 3.07
N SER A 74 7.66 0.14 3.07
CA SER A 74 8.73 0.45 4.04
C SER A 74 8.19 0.49 5.48
N ILE A 75 7.04 1.11 5.70
CA ILE A 75 6.42 1.18 7.03
C ILE A 75 5.95 -0.20 7.49
N LEU A 76 5.32 -0.96 6.61
CA LEU A 76 4.89 -2.33 6.94
C LEU A 76 6.09 -3.18 7.38
N TYR A 77 7.22 -3.04 6.70
CA TYR A 77 8.43 -3.77 7.06
C TYR A 77 9.06 -3.26 8.36
N SER A 78 9.28 -1.95 8.48
CA SER A 78 10.02 -1.37 9.61
C SER A 78 9.24 -1.41 10.92
N GLU A 79 7.94 -1.14 10.89
CA GLU A 79 7.12 -1.05 12.10
C GLU A 79 6.38 -2.35 12.43
N PHE A 80 6.00 -3.14 11.44
CA PHE A 80 5.16 -4.32 11.64
C PHE A 80 5.84 -5.63 11.23
N LYS A 81 7.05 -5.56 10.69
CA LYS A 81 7.83 -6.73 10.24
C LYS A 81 7.11 -7.56 9.16
N ILE A 82 6.36 -6.89 8.30
CA ILE A 82 5.64 -7.50 7.20
C ILE A 82 6.39 -7.22 5.90
N LEU A 83 6.74 -8.29 5.19
CA LEU A 83 7.41 -8.19 3.89
C LEU A 83 6.37 -8.28 2.78
N THR A 84 6.27 -7.22 1.99
CA THR A 84 5.40 -7.15 0.82
C THR A 84 6.20 -6.74 -0.40
N SER A 85 5.60 -6.84 -1.58
CA SER A 85 6.30 -6.54 -2.82
C SER A 85 5.53 -5.53 -3.67
N LEU A 86 6.29 -4.88 -4.56
CA LEU A 86 5.80 -3.90 -5.51
C LEU A 86 5.68 -4.55 -6.88
N GLY A 87 4.50 -4.46 -7.49
CA GLY A 87 4.30 -4.85 -8.89
C GLY A 87 4.54 -3.66 -9.80
N GLN A 88 5.27 -3.85 -10.89
CA GLN A 88 5.67 -2.79 -11.81
C GLN A 88 5.26 -3.03 -13.26
N ASN A 89 4.20 -3.76 -13.50
CA ASN A 89 3.74 -4.01 -14.86
C ASN A 89 3.16 -2.73 -15.47
N ARG A 90 1.92 -2.75 -15.89
CA ARG A 90 1.26 -1.58 -16.44
C ARG A 90 1.06 -0.49 -15.37
N ASP A 91 0.65 -0.90 -14.19
CA ASP A 91 0.43 0.00 -13.05
C ASP A 91 1.27 -0.46 -11.86
N ILE A 92 1.63 0.50 -11.02
CA ILE A 92 2.35 0.21 -9.77
C ILE A 92 1.33 -0.20 -8.72
N CYS A 93 1.49 -1.38 -8.14
CA CYS A 93 0.59 -1.85 -7.08
C CYS A 93 1.34 -2.53 -5.95
N LEU A 94 0.73 -2.49 -4.76
CA LEU A 94 1.16 -3.28 -3.61
C LEU A 94 0.54 -4.67 -3.77
N TRP A 95 1.38 -5.69 -3.96
CA TRP A 95 0.90 -7.07 -4.11
C TRP A 95 0.66 -7.73 -2.77
N ILE A 96 -0.49 -8.39 -2.66
CA ILE A 96 -0.84 -9.25 -1.55
C ILE A 96 -0.88 -10.68 -2.08
N SER A 97 0.09 -11.48 -1.66
CA SER A 97 0.24 -12.87 -2.08
C SER A 97 0.69 -13.69 -0.88
N PRO A 98 -0.26 -14.06 0.01
CA PRO A 98 0.10 -14.80 1.21
C PRO A 98 0.54 -16.24 0.88
N SER A 99 1.33 -16.79 1.78
CA SER A 99 1.71 -18.20 1.73
C SER A 99 0.47 -19.11 1.77
N LEU A 100 0.56 -20.27 1.15
CA LEU A 100 -0.50 -21.28 1.19
C LEU A 100 -0.82 -21.78 2.61
N VAL A 101 0.11 -21.56 3.55
CA VAL A 101 -0.04 -21.98 4.96
C VAL A 101 -0.48 -20.83 5.88
N VAL A 102 -0.79 -19.66 5.31
CA VAL A 102 -1.24 -18.51 6.10
C VAL A 102 -2.56 -18.84 6.82
N ASN A 103 -2.71 -18.34 8.04
CA ASN A 103 -3.95 -18.50 8.81
C ASN A 103 -4.70 -17.15 8.92
N LYS A 104 -5.91 -17.21 9.50
CA LYS A 104 -6.75 -16.03 9.68
C LYS A 104 -6.09 -14.94 10.51
N ASP A 105 -5.41 -15.33 11.60
CA ASP A 105 -4.76 -14.38 12.51
C ASP A 105 -3.65 -13.61 11.80
N GLU A 106 -2.90 -14.27 10.92
CA GLU A 106 -1.86 -13.63 10.13
C GLU A 106 -2.45 -12.65 9.11
N VAL A 107 -3.56 -13.01 8.47
CA VAL A 107 -4.27 -12.12 7.54
C VAL A 107 -4.81 -10.91 8.29
N GLU A 108 -5.44 -11.11 9.44
CA GLU A 108 -5.95 -10.01 10.26
C GLU A 108 -4.83 -9.09 10.75
N TYR A 109 -3.69 -9.67 11.17
CA TYR A 109 -2.52 -8.88 11.54
C TYR A 109 -2.04 -8.00 10.39
N PHE A 110 -1.98 -8.55 9.18
CA PHE A 110 -1.61 -7.79 7.98
C PHE A 110 -2.55 -6.62 7.75
N PHE A 111 -3.87 -6.85 7.75
CA PHE A 111 -4.83 -5.80 7.48
C PHE A 111 -4.91 -4.75 8.59
N ASN A 112 -4.76 -5.16 9.84
CA ASN A 112 -4.68 -4.20 10.96
C ASN A 112 -3.42 -3.33 10.84
N SER A 113 -2.31 -3.91 10.43
CA SER A 113 -1.05 -3.19 10.21
C SER A 113 -1.16 -2.23 9.03
N LEU A 114 -1.78 -2.66 7.94
CA LEU A 114 -2.02 -1.83 6.77
C LEU A 114 -2.97 -0.67 7.10
N ASP A 115 -4.02 -0.92 7.87
CA ASP A 115 -4.94 0.11 8.34
C ASP A 115 -4.19 1.18 9.16
N LYS A 116 -3.37 0.79 10.11
CA LYS A 116 -2.55 1.72 10.89
C LYS A 116 -1.61 2.52 10.00
N THR A 117 -0.98 1.87 9.03
CA THR A 117 -0.08 2.52 8.08
C THR A 117 -0.81 3.59 7.28
N LEU A 118 -1.97 3.25 6.71
CA LEU A 118 -2.76 4.21 5.92
C LEU A 118 -3.32 5.34 6.77
N SER A 119 -3.56 5.11 8.07
CA SER A 119 -4.04 6.13 8.99
C SER A 119 -3.05 7.27 9.21
N TYR A 120 -1.76 7.06 8.94
CA TYR A 120 -0.75 8.12 9.03
C TYR A 120 -0.98 9.24 8.01
N GLY A 121 -1.59 8.93 6.87
CA GLY A 121 -1.76 9.86 5.76
C GLY A 121 -0.53 9.93 4.87
N ILE A 122 -0.72 10.37 3.64
CA ILE A 122 0.31 10.33 2.59
C ILE A 122 1.55 11.15 2.94
N ILE A 123 1.36 12.36 3.47
CA ILE A 123 2.49 13.24 3.81
C ILE A 123 3.40 12.59 4.85
N LYS A 124 2.80 12.04 5.91
CA LYS A 124 3.57 11.40 6.98
C LYS A 124 4.27 10.12 6.52
N LEU A 125 3.59 9.32 5.67
CA LEU A 125 4.16 8.12 5.08
C LEU A 125 5.41 8.45 4.26
N ILE A 126 5.33 9.41 3.37
CA ILE A 126 6.45 9.82 2.52
C ILE A 126 7.57 10.43 3.37
N THR A 127 7.24 11.25 4.35
CA THR A 127 8.23 11.85 5.26
C THR A 127 9.00 10.77 6.02
N LYS A 128 8.31 9.78 6.57
CA LYS A 128 8.95 8.66 7.26
C LYS A 128 9.83 7.84 6.32
N PHE A 129 9.35 7.59 5.10
CA PHE A 129 10.12 6.85 4.09
C PHE A 129 11.43 7.58 3.75
N ILE A 130 11.36 8.87 3.50
CA ILE A 130 12.53 9.70 3.18
C ILE A 130 13.52 9.70 4.34
N LYS A 131 13.06 9.88 5.58
CA LYS A 131 13.92 9.83 6.77
C LYS A 131 14.61 8.48 6.90
N ASN A 132 13.90 7.38 6.70
CA ASN A 132 14.46 6.05 6.83
C ASN A 132 15.52 5.74 5.76
N LYS A 133 15.39 6.35 4.58
CA LYS A 133 16.30 6.11 3.45
C LYS A 133 17.52 7.03 3.45
N PHE A 134 17.35 8.29 3.82
CA PHE A 134 18.37 9.33 3.61
C PHE A 134 18.98 9.89 4.89
N ILE A 135 18.38 9.65 6.03
CA ILE A 135 18.87 10.13 7.32
C ILE A 135 19.08 8.91 8.23
N LYS A 136 20.22 8.28 8.05
CA LYS A 136 20.65 7.23 8.98
C LYS A 136 21.61 7.81 10.00
#